data_1c5d30ded524606580b1464a177290e6
#
_entry.id   1c5d30ded524606580b1464a177290e6
#
_cell.length_a   1.000
_cell.length_b   1.000
_cell.length_c   1.000
_cell.angle_alpha   90.00
_cell.angle_beta   90.00
_cell.angle_gamma   90.00
#
_symmetry.space_group_name_H-M   'P 1'
#
loop_
_entity.id
_entity.type
_entity.pdbx_description
1 polymer ?
#
loop_
_entity_poly.entity_id
_entity_poly.type
_entity_poly.pdbx_seq_one_letter_code
_entity_poly.pdbx_strand_id
1 'polypeptide(L)'
;TLYNYVGGYEDSQGLQGTCRGVYDLNTLTTDEALLPTRGGDWYDGGLWQGLFLHDWGVNNDVIAASWEYLYKVIVLSNKSIERLTELQNRKDAPAELKNYVAEVRAFRAMYYYYLLDMFGRVPLVLSSSTPMKDVNQSEREDVFKFIVNELQAALPYLNEAHSNQKGEYYGRMTRPVACFLLAKLFLNVEIYTDNDWTNGSRPCGKTYRVKIGSQTVNAWQAVQAYCDSIRGMGYQLSSRMADNFVVYNEPSEENIFTIPMDKHALQNQMQYLFRSRHYNHGKAYGLSGENGTSATIETLRTFGYDTDSVDHRFEDSFFAGTVLDPN
;
A
#
# COMPACT_ATOMS: atom_id res chain seq x y z
N THR A 1 -1.50 -17.55 -6.07
CA THR A 1 -1.37 -17.82 -4.62
C THR A 1 -0.73 -16.67 -3.85
N LEU A 2 0.34 -16.00 -4.34
CA LEU A 2 0.94 -14.84 -3.66
C LEU A 2 -0.07 -13.68 -3.52
N TYR A 3 -0.85 -13.41 -4.55
CA TYR A 3 -1.83 -12.32 -4.55
C TYR A 3 -2.95 -12.49 -3.52
N ASN A 4 -3.25 -13.70 -3.05
CA ASN A 4 -4.22 -13.92 -1.98
C ASN A 4 -3.78 -13.26 -0.65
N TYR A 5 -2.47 -13.05 -0.47
CA TYR A 5 -1.96 -12.36 0.71
C TYR A 5 -2.12 -10.84 0.65
N VAL A 6 -2.39 -10.24 -0.52
CA VAL A 6 -2.51 -8.77 -0.64
C VAL A 6 -3.75 -8.28 0.09
N GLY A 7 -4.90 -8.86 -0.16
CA GLY A 7 -6.15 -8.54 0.54
C GLY A 7 -6.24 -9.17 1.93
N GLY A 8 -5.65 -10.36 2.07
CA GLY A 8 -5.70 -11.14 3.30
C GLY A 8 -7.10 -11.66 3.66
N TYR A 9 -7.18 -12.46 4.70
CA TYR A 9 -8.44 -13.06 5.19
C TYR A 9 -8.50 -13.17 6.71
N GLU A 10 -7.43 -12.82 7.40
CA GLU A 10 -7.30 -12.81 8.86
C GLU A 10 -6.76 -11.46 9.32
N ASP A 11 -6.94 -11.14 10.59
CA ASP A 11 -6.35 -9.96 11.21
C ASP A 11 -4.84 -9.92 10.96
N SER A 12 -4.32 -8.76 10.67
CA SER A 12 -2.90 -8.49 10.36
C SER A 12 -2.33 -9.18 9.11
N GLN A 13 -3.07 -10.00 8.39
CA GLN A 13 -2.59 -10.81 7.28
C GLN A 13 -2.99 -10.27 5.89
N GLY A 14 -2.91 -8.95 5.70
CA GLY A 14 -3.17 -8.27 4.44
C GLY A 14 -2.60 -6.86 4.42
N LEU A 15 -2.39 -6.30 3.23
CA LEU A 15 -1.98 -4.89 3.08
C LEU A 15 -3.14 -3.94 3.38
N GLN A 16 -4.37 -4.36 3.07
CA GLN A 16 -5.59 -3.61 3.34
C GLN A 16 -6.73 -4.58 3.64
N GLY A 17 -7.78 -4.06 4.27
CA GLY A 17 -9.01 -4.82 4.52
C GLY A 17 -8.96 -5.71 5.76
N THR A 18 -7.86 -5.76 6.50
CA THR A 18 -7.74 -6.50 7.74
C THR A 18 -7.57 -5.55 8.92
N CYS A 19 -8.02 -5.98 10.10
CA CYS A 19 -7.85 -5.27 11.35
C CYS A 19 -6.46 -5.55 11.95
N ARG A 20 -5.92 -4.63 12.74
CA ARG A 20 -4.66 -4.77 13.48
C ARG A 20 -3.45 -5.10 12.59
N GLY A 21 -3.34 -4.42 11.46
CA GLY A 21 -2.28 -4.68 10.49
C GLY A 21 -1.77 -3.43 9.79
N VAL A 22 -1.19 -3.63 8.61
CA VAL A 22 -0.55 -2.58 7.80
C VAL A 22 -1.49 -1.39 7.53
N TYR A 23 -2.76 -1.66 7.24
CA TYR A 23 -3.75 -0.59 7.01
C TYR A 23 -3.92 0.31 8.25
N ASP A 24 -4.04 -0.28 9.43
CA ASP A 24 -4.21 0.47 10.67
C ASP A 24 -2.98 1.29 11.03
N LEU A 25 -1.79 0.73 10.86
CA LEU A 25 -0.55 1.48 11.06
C LEU A 25 -0.44 2.67 10.12
N ASN A 26 -0.83 2.52 8.84
CA ASN A 26 -0.80 3.61 7.87
C ASN A 26 -1.90 4.66 8.08
N THR A 27 -2.98 4.33 8.79
CA THR A 27 -4.14 5.21 8.97
C THR A 27 -4.15 5.86 10.34
N LEU A 28 -3.93 5.09 11.41
CA LEU A 28 -4.17 5.54 12.78
C LEU A 28 -2.94 6.13 13.48
N THR A 29 -1.78 6.12 12.81
CA THR A 29 -0.59 6.87 13.24
C THR A 29 -0.46 8.22 12.54
N THR A 30 -1.50 8.64 11.79
CA THR A 30 -1.53 9.92 11.07
C THR A 30 -2.37 10.94 11.84
N ASP A 31 -2.28 12.20 11.43
CA ASP A 31 -3.14 13.27 11.92
C ASP A 31 -4.56 13.24 11.31
N GLU A 32 -4.81 12.31 10.38
CA GLU A 32 -6.05 12.29 9.58
C GLU A 32 -7.19 11.57 10.27
N ALA A 33 -6.90 10.48 10.99
CA ALA A 33 -7.90 9.61 11.58
C ALA A 33 -7.47 9.05 12.92
N LEU A 34 -8.45 8.79 13.77
CA LEU A 34 -8.26 8.13 15.06
C LEU A 34 -9.34 7.08 15.29
N LEU A 35 -9.07 6.17 16.20
CA LEU A 35 -10.04 5.17 16.66
C LEU A 35 -10.29 5.40 18.15
N PRO A 36 -11.27 6.26 18.47
CA PRO A 36 -11.50 6.66 19.86
C PRO A 36 -12.25 5.59 20.63
N THR A 37 -11.98 5.47 21.92
CA THR A 37 -12.82 4.70 22.83
C THR A 37 -14.17 5.38 23.03
N ARG A 38 -15.25 4.67 22.76
CA ARG A 38 -16.63 5.13 22.98
C ARG A 38 -17.33 4.15 23.92
N GLY A 39 -17.49 4.56 25.20
CA GLY A 39 -17.96 3.63 26.22
C GLY A 39 -16.97 2.49 26.42
N GLY A 40 -17.39 1.25 26.11
CA GLY A 40 -16.52 0.08 26.13
C GLY A 40 -15.93 -0.28 24.75
N ASP A 41 -16.38 0.38 23.69
CA ASP A 41 -15.95 0.06 22.33
C ASP A 41 -14.53 0.52 22.08
N TRP A 42 -13.72 -0.32 21.43
CA TRP A 42 -12.38 -0.02 20.91
C TRP A 42 -11.38 0.48 21.97
N TYR A 43 -11.56 0.09 23.24
CA TYR A 43 -10.54 0.37 24.25
C TYR A 43 -9.29 -0.49 24.02
N ASP A 44 -9.46 -1.77 23.83
CA ASP A 44 -8.41 -2.77 23.56
C ASP A 44 -7.11 -2.52 24.36
N GLY A 45 -7.25 -2.22 25.66
CA GLY A 45 -6.11 -1.93 26.53
C GLY A 45 -5.35 -0.63 26.22
N GLY A 46 -5.95 0.29 25.47
CA GLY A 46 -5.32 1.55 25.03
C GLY A 46 -4.56 1.44 23.71
N LEU A 47 -4.67 0.30 23.00
CA LEU A 47 -3.95 0.03 21.75
C LEU A 47 -4.09 1.17 20.72
N TRP A 48 -5.33 1.56 20.44
CA TRP A 48 -5.64 2.52 19.37
C TRP A 48 -5.22 3.94 19.74
N GLN A 49 -5.37 4.32 21.01
CA GLN A 49 -4.88 5.59 21.52
C GLN A 49 -3.36 5.65 21.46
N GLY A 50 -2.68 4.55 21.79
CA GLY A 50 -1.22 4.44 21.72
C GLY A 50 -0.71 4.61 20.29
N LEU A 51 -1.41 4.07 19.28
CA LEU A 51 -1.05 4.26 17.88
C LEU A 51 -1.18 5.74 17.47
N PHE A 52 -2.30 6.38 17.80
CA PHE A 52 -2.53 7.79 17.47
C PHE A 52 -1.55 8.74 18.18
N LEU A 53 -1.21 8.45 19.43
CA LEU A 53 -0.27 9.26 20.23
C LEU A 53 1.21 8.93 19.97
N HIS A 54 1.50 7.95 19.12
CA HIS A 54 2.84 7.40 18.91
C HIS A 54 3.50 6.87 20.19
N ASP A 55 2.68 6.35 21.11
CA ASP A 55 3.10 5.79 22.38
C ASP A 55 2.95 4.26 22.36
N TRP A 56 3.81 3.62 21.59
CA TRP A 56 3.89 2.15 21.52
C TRP A 56 5.23 1.64 22.03
N GLY A 57 5.16 0.53 22.73
CA GLY A 57 6.36 -0.19 23.18
C GLY A 57 6.78 -1.30 22.20
N VAL A 58 7.89 -1.95 22.54
CA VAL A 58 8.47 -3.07 21.76
C VAL A 58 7.55 -4.30 21.66
N ASN A 59 6.55 -4.39 22.53
CA ASN A 59 5.60 -5.51 22.57
C ASN A 59 4.25 -5.16 21.89
N ASN A 60 4.21 -4.14 21.03
CA ASN A 60 2.98 -3.79 20.32
C ASN A 60 2.64 -4.87 19.28
N ASP A 61 1.54 -5.58 19.50
CA ASP A 61 1.14 -6.73 18.67
C ASP A 61 0.84 -6.35 17.22
N VAL A 62 0.30 -5.14 16.95
CA VAL A 62 -0.01 -4.68 15.60
C VAL A 62 1.26 -4.46 14.79
N ILE A 63 2.29 -3.88 15.41
CA ILE A 63 3.60 -3.64 14.81
C ILE A 63 4.28 -4.97 14.53
N ALA A 64 4.33 -5.88 15.51
CA ALA A 64 4.94 -7.20 15.38
C ALA A 64 4.24 -8.03 14.28
N ALA A 65 2.92 -8.11 14.31
CA ALA A 65 2.14 -8.87 13.33
C ALA A 65 2.29 -8.31 11.90
N SER A 66 2.36 -6.99 11.73
CA SER A 66 2.60 -6.37 10.43
C SER A 66 3.99 -6.71 9.88
N TRP A 67 5.01 -6.68 10.73
CA TRP A 67 6.36 -7.11 10.39
C TRP A 67 6.42 -8.57 9.94
N GLU A 68 5.85 -9.46 10.73
CA GLU A 68 5.81 -10.90 10.42
C GLU A 68 5.07 -11.19 9.13
N TYR A 69 3.94 -10.54 8.91
CA TYR A 69 3.17 -10.66 7.67
C TYR A 69 3.97 -10.23 6.45
N LEU A 70 4.60 -9.07 6.48
CA LEU A 70 5.38 -8.56 5.35
C LEU A 70 6.55 -9.48 5.02
N TYR A 71 7.29 -9.96 6.01
CA TYR A 71 8.39 -10.91 5.79
C TYR A 71 7.91 -12.29 5.36
N LYS A 72 6.78 -12.78 5.84
CA LYS A 72 6.16 -14.03 5.37
C LYS A 72 5.96 -13.99 3.85
N VAL A 73 5.41 -12.91 3.34
CA VAL A 73 5.16 -12.77 1.90
C VAL A 73 6.47 -12.60 1.10
N ILE A 74 7.45 -11.91 1.65
CA ILE A 74 8.79 -11.79 1.04
C ILE A 74 9.45 -13.15 0.91
N VAL A 75 9.44 -13.99 1.96
CA VAL A 75 10.02 -15.35 1.92
C VAL A 75 9.29 -16.23 0.91
N LEU A 76 7.96 -16.14 0.83
CA LEU A 76 7.18 -16.84 -0.19
C LEU A 76 7.50 -16.36 -1.60
N SER A 77 7.76 -15.06 -1.77
CA SER A 77 8.20 -14.50 -3.05
C SER A 77 9.59 -14.99 -3.43
N ASN A 78 10.53 -15.06 -2.46
CA ASN A 78 11.86 -15.63 -2.69
C ASN A 78 11.77 -17.07 -3.20
N LYS A 79 10.99 -17.93 -2.53
CA LYS A 79 10.75 -19.32 -2.98
C LYS A 79 10.19 -19.39 -4.40
N SER A 80 9.26 -18.48 -4.72
CA SER A 80 8.67 -18.43 -6.06
C SER A 80 9.68 -18.00 -7.11
N ILE A 81 10.52 -17.00 -6.83
CA ILE A 81 11.59 -16.53 -7.72
C ILE A 81 12.61 -17.64 -7.93
N GLU A 82 13.08 -18.28 -6.87
CA GLU A 82 14.04 -19.41 -6.94
C GLU A 82 13.49 -20.50 -7.85
N ARG A 83 12.25 -20.94 -7.63
CA ARG A 83 11.62 -22.00 -8.42
C ARG A 83 11.41 -21.61 -9.87
N LEU A 84 10.94 -20.40 -10.15
CA LEU A 84 10.74 -19.90 -11.51
C LEU A 84 12.08 -19.77 -12.25
N THR A 85 13.13 -19.33 -11.57
CA THR A 85 14.48 -19.20 -12.13
C THR A 85 15.08 -20.59 -12.46
N GLU A 86 14.89 -21.58 -11.59
CA GLU A 86 15.27 -22.97 -11.89
C GLU A 86 14.57 -23.50 -13.16
N LEU A 87 13.28 -23.21 -13.31
CA LEU A 87 12.51 -23.60 -14.49
C LEU A 87 12.99 -22.85 -15.73
N GLN A 88 13.29 -21.58 -15.62
CA GLN A 88 13.79 -20.73 -16.71
C GLN A 88 15.15 -21.20 -17.26
N ASN A 89 15.98 -21.79 -16.40
CA ASN A 89 17.29 -22.31 -16.80
C ASN A 89 17.25 -23.67 -17.51
N ARG A 90 16.09 -24.26 -17.70
CA ARG A 90 15.93 -25.52 -18.46
C ARG A 90 16.01 -25.24 -19.97
N LYS A 91 16.49 -26.23 -20.69
CA LYS A 91 16.70 -26.13 -22.15
C LYS A 91 15.40 -25.86 -22.94
N ASP A 92 14.29 -26.36 -22.45
CA ASP A 92 12.94 -26.29 -23.01
C ASP A 92 12.03 -25.27 -22.29
N ALA A 93 12.63 -24.31 -21.57
CA ALA A 93 11.91 -23.34 -20.78
C ALA A 93 11.04 -22.43 -21.67
N PRO A 94 9.74 -22.27 -21.36
CA PRO A 94 8.89 -21.29 -22.04
C PRO A 94 9.46 -19.85 -21.91
N ALA A 95 9.41 -19.08 -22.98
CA ALA A 95 9.95 -17.73 -23.01
C ALA A 95 9.26 -16.76 -22.01
N GLU A 96 8.01 -17.05 -21.68
CA GLU A 96 7.15 -16.28 -20.77
C GLU A 96 7.62 -16.37 -19.31
N LEU A 97 8.42 -17.37 -18.93
CA LEU A 97 8.91 -17.52 -17.55
C LEU A 97 9.64 -16.28 -17.06
N LYS A 98 10.36 -15.58 -17.94
CA LYS A 98 11.02 -14.30 -17.58
C LYS A 98 10.04 -13.24 -17.12
N ASN A 99 8.83 -13.21 -17.70
CA ASN A 99 7.79 -12.26 -17.33
C ASN A 99 7.24 -12.58 -15.93
N TYR A 100 7.03 -13.86 -15.63
CA TYR A 100 6.59 -14.30 -14.28
C TYR A 100 7.67 -14.05 -13.22
N VAL A 101 8.95 -14.28 -13.54
CA VAL A 101 10.07 -13.91 -12.64
C VAL A 101 10.06 -12.41 -12.35
N ALA A 102 9.94 -11.58 -13.38
CA ALA A 102 9.90 -10.13 -13.23
C ALA A 102 8.68 -9.67 -12.41
N GLU A 103 7.51 -10.26 -12.65
CA GLU A 103 6.30 -9.97 -11.90
C GLU A 103 6.46 -10.28 -10.39
N VAL A 104 7.00 -11.46 -10.04
CA VAL A 104 7.21 -11.82 -8.63
C VAL A 104 8.31 -10.96 -7.99
N ARG A 105 9.36 -10.56 -8.74
CA ARG A 105 10.37 -9.62 -8.26
C ARG A 105 9.75 -8.25 -7.95
N ALA A 106 8.94 -7.70 -8.85
CA ALA A 106 8.23 -6.44 -8.63
C ALA A 106 7.24 -6.54 -7.45
N PHE A 107 6.56 -7.68 -7.32
CA PHE A 107 5.67 -7.96 -6.18
C PHE A 107 6.44 -8.00 -4.85
N ARG A 108 7.59 -8.67 -4.79
CA ARG A 108 8.48 -8.67 -3.61
C ARG A 108 8.96 -7.25 -3.30
N ALA A 109 9.32 -6.48 -4.31
CA ALA A 109 9.76 -5.09 -4.16
C ALA A 109 8.64 -4.20 -3.56
N MET A 110 7.38 -4.43 -3.89
CA MET A 110 6.24 -3.76 -3.25
C MET A 110 6.18 -4.05 -1.74
N TYR A 111 6.41 -5.28 -1.31
CA TYR A 111 6.44 -5.62 0.12
C TYR A 111 7.65 -4.99 0.84
N TYR A 112 8.80 -4.91 0.19
CA TYR A 112 9.94 -4.15 0.72
C TYR A 112 9.67 -2.64 0.76
N TYR A 113 8.87 -2.10 -0.17
CA TYR A 113 8.43 -0.70 -0.09
C TYR A 113 7.64 -0.45 1.21
N TYR A 114 6.69 -1.32 1.57
CA TYR A 114 5.97 -1.20 2.84
C TYR A 114 6.89 -1.33 4.06
N LEU A 115 7.87 -2.24 4.02
CA LEU A 115 8.86 -2.35 5.10
C LEU A 115 9.72 -1.10 5.22
N LEU A 116 10.19 -0.55 4.10
CA LEU A 116 10.98 0.69 4.07
C LEU A 116 10.19 1.86 4.62
N ASP A 117 8.95 2.01 4.18
CA ASP A 117 8.08 3.14 4.54
C ASP A 117 7.71 3.11 6.04
N MET A 118 7.36 1.95 6.55
CA MET A 118 6.90 1.78 7.94
C MET A 118 8.05 1.65 8.95
N PHE A 119 9.15 0.99 8.59
CA PHE A 119 10.20 0.61 9.54
C PHE A 119 11.58 1.20 9.22
N GLY A 120 11.79 1.72 8.03
CA GLY A 120 13.04 2.33 7.60
C GLY A 120 14.16 1.33 7.39
N ARG A 121 15.00 1.09 8.42
CA ARG A 121 16.09 0.12 8.39
C ARG A 121 15.57 -1.29 8.61
N VAL A 122 15.68 -2.13 7.61
CA VAL A 122 15.13 -3.50 7.64
C VAL A 122 16.10 -4.50 7.00
N PRO A 123 16.08 -5.77 7.39
CA PRO A 123 16.88 -6.80 6.75
C PRO A 123 16.51 -7.03 5.28
N LEU A 124 17.48 -7.09 4.39
CA LEU A 124 17.30 -7.55 3.01
C LEU A 124 17.50 -9.07 2.94
N VAL A 125 16.41 -9.82 3.01
CA VAL A 125 16.39 -11.29 2.92
C VAL A 125 15.99 -11.69 1.51
N LEU A 126 16.96 -12.07 0.68
CA LEU A 126 16.77 -12.31 -0.75
C LEU A 126 16.72 -13.79 -1.13
N SER A 127 16.96 -14.69 -0.19
CA SER A 127 16.79 -16.13 -0.36
C SER A 127 15.87 -16.72 0.69
N SER A 128 15.08 -17.71 0.28
CA SER A 128 14.19 -18.44 1.18
C SER A 128 14.92 -19.34 2.19
N SER A 129 16.20 -19.56 1.98
CA SER A 129 17.08 -20.40 2.81
C SER A 129 18.09 -19.61 3.65
N THR A 130 17.95 -18.28 3.73
CA THR A 130 18.87 -17.45 4.53
C THR A 130 18.80 -17.86 6.00
N PRO A 131 19.91 -18.30 6.62
CA PRO A 131 19.92 -18.65 8.04
C PRO A 131 19.69 -17.40 8.90
N MET A 132 18.96 -17.55 10.00
CA MET A 132 18.65 -16.43 10.91
C MET A 132 19.91 -15.69 11.42
N LYS A 133 21.01 -16.41 11.66
CA LYS A 133 22.28 -15.81 12.09
C LYS A 133 22.93 -14.86 11.07
N ASP A 134 22.53 -14.97 9.80
CA ASP A 134 23.05 -14.17 8.69
C ASP A 134 22.09 -13.04 8.31
N VAL A 135 20.95 -12.91 9.01
CA VAL A 135 20.00 -11.84 8.83
C VAL A 135 20.46 -10.60 9.60
N ASN A 136 20.82 -9.55 8.87
CA ASN A 136 21.29 -8.29 9.43
C ASN A 136 20.43 -7.13 8.90
N GLN A 137 20.28 -6.10 9.72
CA GLN A 137 19.61 -4.87 9.33
C GLN A 137 20.43 -4.15 8.24
N SER A 138 19.75 -3.66 7.21
CA SER A 138 20.32 -2.85 6.13
C SER A 138 20.01 -1.38 6.36
N GLU A 139 20.85 -0.49 5.84
CA GLU A 139 20.56 0.93 5.86
C GLU A 139 19.33 1.26 4.96
N ARG A 140 18.63 2.32 5.31
CA ARG A 140 17.43 2.76 4.59
C ARG A 140 17.69 2.99 3.10
N GLU A 141 18.82 3.63 2.78
CA GLU A 141 19.22 3.88 1.39
C GLU A 141 19.50 2.59 0.62
N ASP A 142 20.05 1.56 1.25
CA ASP A 142 20.32 0.28 0.59
C ASP A 142 19.02 -0.45 0.26
N VAL A 143 18.05 -0.42 1.17
CA VAL A 143 16.71 -0.97 0.93
C VAL A 143 16.02 -0.21 -0.20
N PHE A 144 16.07 1.11 -0.19
CA PHE A 144 15.53 1.96 -1.25
C PHE A 144 16.15 1.62 -2.62
N LYS A 145 17.49 1.57 -2.71
CA LYS A 145 18.21 1.21 -3.94
C LYS A 145 17.84 -0.19 -4.44
N PHE A 146 17.72 -1.15 -3.51
CA PHE A 146 17.26 -2.50 -3.86
C PHE A 146 15.87 -2.47 -4.51
N ILE A 147 14.89 -1.81 -3.89
CA ILE A 147 13.52 -1.72 -4.43
C ILE A 147 13.51 -1.08 -5.82
N VAL A 148 14.20 0.06 -5.97
CA VAL A 148 14.28 0.76 -7.26
C VAL A 148 14.88 -0.14 -8.34
N ASN A 149 16.00 -0.82 -8.05
CA ASN A 149 16.66 -1.71 -9.00
C ASN A 149 15.77 -2.90 -9.40
N GLU A 150 15.05 -3.51 -8.45
CA GLU A 150 14.12 -4.61 -8.74
C GLU A 150 12.98 -4.16 -9.64
N LEU A 151 12.35 -3.02 -9.33
CA LEU A 151 11.26 -2.48 -10.13
C LEU A 151 11.71 -2.06 -11.53
N GLN A 152 12.83 -1.32 -11.65
CA GLN A 152 13.35 -0.89 -12.95
C GLN A 152 13.75 -2.08 -13.84
N ALA A 153 14.37 -3.11 -13.26
CA ALA A 153 14.73 -4.33 -13.99
C ALA A 153 13.50 -5.13 -14.44
N ALA A 154 12.39 -5.05 -13.71
CA ALA A 154 11.16 -5.74 -14.06
C ALA A 154 10.37 -5.05 -15.18
N LEU A 155 10.41 -3.70 -15.27
CA LEU A 155 9.58 -2.91 -16.21
C LEU A 155 9.51 -3.47 -17.64
N PRO A 156 10.61 -3.88 -18.29
CA PRO A 156 10.57 -4.37 -19.68
C PRO A 156 9.77 -5.67 -19.86
N TYR A 157 9.54 -6.41 -18.80
CA TYR A 157 8.89 -7.72 -18.78
C TYR A 157 7.48 -7.70 -18.22
N LEU A 158 7.04 -6.59 -17.63
CA LEU A 158 5.69 -6.42 -17.10
C LEU A 158 4.72 -6.00 -18.21
N ASN A 159 3.50 -6.54 -18.15
CA ASN A 159 2.42 -6.16 -19.05
C ASN A 159 1.91 -4.74 -18.75
N GLU A 160 1.44 -4.03 -19.77
CA GLU A 160 0.88 -2.67 -19.66
C GLU A 160 -0.62 -2.67 -19.32
N ALA A 161 -1.23 -3.83 -19.14
CA ALA A 161 -2.66 -3.93 -18.82
C ALA A 161 -3.00 -3.22 -17.51
N HIS A 162 -4.22 -2.72 -17.44
CA HIS A 162 -4.79 -2.12 -16.24
C HIS A 162 -5.11 -3.21 -15.21
N SER A 163 -4.47 -3.13 -14.04
CA SER A 163 -4.64 -4.12 -12.97
C SER A 163 -6.01 -4.07 -12.30
N ASN A 164 -6.75 -2.97 -12.43
CA ASN A 164 -8.10 -2.81 -11.87
C ASN A 164 -9.21 -3.33 -12.81
N GLN A 165 -8.91 -3.61 -14.06
CA GLN A 165 -9.90 -4.07 -15.03
C GLN A 165 -9.98 -5.61 -15.06
N LYS A 166 -11.20 -6.14 -15.22
CA LYS A 166 -11.42 -7.60 -15.32
C LYS A 166 -10.66 -8.18 -16.50
N GLY A 167 -10.01 -9.32 -16.27
CA GLY A 167 -9.21 -10.02 -17.26
C GLY A 167 -8.04 -10.77 -16.65
N GLU A 168 -7.10 -11.19 -17.48
CA GLU A 168 -5.94 -11.97 -17.06
C GLU A 168 -5.06 -11.25 -16.03
N TYR A 169 -4.99 -9.92 -16.09
CA TYR A 169 -4.13 -9.10 -15.22
C TYR A 169 -4.86 -8.46 -14.05
N TYR A 170 -6.12 -8.81 -13.82
CA TYR A 170 -6.92 -8.27 -12.72
C TYR A 170 -6.29 -8.58 -11.36
N GLY A 171 -5.94 -7.55 -10.61
CA GLY A 171 -5.27 -7.64 -9.31
C GLY A 171 -3.79 -8.06 -9.37
N ARG A 172 -3.16 -8.07 -10.55
CA ARG A 172 -1.76 -8.46 -10.71
C ARG A 172 -0.82 -7.26 -10.77
N MET A 173 0.46 -7.54 -10.52
CA MET A 173 1.56 -6.57 -10.67
C MET A 173 1.82 -6.33 -12.16
N THR A 174 1.42 -5.15 -12.64
CA THR A 174 1.59 -4.72 -14.04
C THR A 174 2.58 -3.56 -14.11
N ARG A 175 2.95 -3.16 -15.34
CA ARG A 175 3.90 -2.04 -15.54
C ARG A 175 3.39 -0.73 -14.92
N PRO A 176 2.11 -0.32 -15.08
CA PRO A 176 1.58 0.87 -14.39
C PRO A 176 1.76 0.82 -12.87
N VAL A 177 1.53 -0.34 -12.24
CA VAL A 177 1.72 -0.51 -10.79
C VAL A 177 3.19 -0.31 -10.40
N ALA A 178 4.12 -0.90 -11.15
CA ALA A 178 5.55 -0.73 -10.91
C ALA A 178 6.02 0.73 -11.13
N CYS A 179 5.50 1.42 -12.16
CA CYS A 179 5.76 2.84 -12.39
C CYS A 179 5.23 3.70 -11.24
N PHE A 180 4.05 3.38 -10.71
CA PHE A 180 3.48 4.10 -9.58
C PHE A 180 4.31 3.94 -8.29
N LEU A 181 4.78 2.72 -8.01
CA LEU A 181 5.70 2.48 -6.89
C LEU A 181 7.01 3.27 -7.05
N LEU A 182 7.57 3.31 -8.26
CA LEU A 182 8.77 4.09 -8.55
C LEU A 182 8.52 5.60 -8.37
N ALA A 183 7.37 6.12 -8.80
CA ALA A 183 7.00 7.50 -8.57
C ALA A 183 6.91 7.82 -7.07
N LYS A 184 6.25 6.97 -6.27
CA LYS A 184 6.17 7.12 -4.80
C LYS A 184 7.55 7.07 -4.13
N LEU A 185 8.42 6.15 -4.56
CA LEU A 185 9.78 6.03 -4.03
C LEU A 185 10.59 7.31 -4.28
N PHE A 186 10.59 7.83 -5.50
CA PHE A 186 11.33 9.04 -5.81
C PHE A 186 10.71 10.31 -5.23
N LEU A 187 9.39 10.35 -5.02
CA LEU A 187 8.73 11.43 -4.31
C LEU A 187 9.21 11.55 -2.85
N ASN A 188 9.55 10.44 -2.23
CA ASN A 188 10.02 10.36 -0.85
C ASN A 188 11.54 10.08 -0.75
N VAL A 189 12.30 10.32 -1.81
CA VAL A 189 13.74 10.01 -1.87
C VAL A 189 14.54 10.66 -0.74
N GLU A 190 14.20 11.87 -0.35
CA GLU A 190 14.89 12.60 0.72
C GLU A 190 14.78 11.91 2.07
N ILE A 191 13.66 11.21 2.32
CA ILE A 191 13.46 10.41 3.54
C ILE A 191 14.14 9.05 3.41
N TYR A 192 13.93 8.36 2.28
CA TYR A 192 14.41 6.98 2.11
C TYR A 192 15.92 6.87 1.91
N THR A 193 16.60 7.95 1.56
CA THR A 193 18.07 7.99 1.42
C THR A 193 18.78 8.69 2.58
N ASP A 194 18.04 9.11 3.59
CA ASP A 194 18.61 9.69 4.82
C ASP A 194 18.88 8.58 5.85
N ASN A 195 20.12 8.16 5.93
CA ASN A 195 20.53 7.13 6.89
C ASN A 195 20.80 7.71 8.29
N ASP A 196 20.95 9.03 8.43
CA ASP A 196 21.22 9.70 9.71
C ASP A 196 20.58 11.09 9.78
N TRP A 197 19.30 11.12 10.15
CA TRP A 197 18.52 12.34 10.31
C TRP A 197 19.01 13.25 11.46
N THR A 198 19.95 12.79 12.29
CA THR A 198 20.48 13.56 13.45
C THR A 198 21.63 14.50 13.07
N ASN A 199 22.26 14.31 11.91
CA ASN A 199 23.49 15.02 11.52
C ASN A 199 23.26 16.40 10.88
N GLY A 200 22.04 16.85 10.71
CA GLY A 200 21.70 18.15 10.09
C GLY A 200 21.91 18.24 8.57
N SER A 201 22.51 17.23 7.94
CA SER A 201 22.57 17.08 6.48
C SER A 201 21.32 16.38 5.98
N ARG A 202 20.76 16.85 4.88
CA ARG A 202 19.56 16.21 4.29
C ARG A 202 19.82 15.88 2.82
N PRO A 203 19.47 14.65 2.39
CA PRO A 203 19.40 14.33 0.98
C PRO A 203 18.46 15.30 0.26
N CYS A 204 18.73 15.58 -1.01
CA CYS A 204 17.91 16.49 -1.80
C CYS A 204 17.52 15.84 -3.13
N GLY A 205 16.23 15.69 -3.38
CA GLY A 205 15.70 15.08 -4.61
C GLY A 205 16.11 15.83 -5.88
N LYS A 206 16.35 17.15 -5.79
CA LYS A 206 16.85 17.95 -6.92
C LYS A 206 18.26 17.55 -7.35
N THR A 207 19.08 17.06 -6.41
CA THR A 207 20.46 16.64 -6.69
C THR A 207 20.60 15.12 -6.82
N TYR A 208 19.64 14.34 -6.33
CA TYR A 208 19.64 12.88 -6.46
C TYR A 208 19.51 12.47 -7.93
N ARG A 209 20.40 11.63 -8.43
CA ARG A 209 20.46 11.23 -9.83
C ARG A 209 19.85 9.86 -10.08
N VAL A 210 18.94 9.80 -11.03
CA VAL A 210 18.19 8.60 -11.43
C VAL A 210 18.44 8.33 -12.91
N LYS A 211 18.71 7.07 -13.23
CA LYS A 211 18.83 6.63 -14.63
C LYS A 211 17.47 6.08 -15.10
N ILE A 212 16.90 6.66 -16.15
CA ILE A 212 15.67 6.20 -16.80
C ILE A 212 15.99 6.00 -18.30
N GLY A 213 16.05 4.74 -18.74
CA GLY A 213 16.53 4.42 -20.07
C GLY A 213 17.96 4.91 -20.28
N SER A 214 18.17 5.76 -21.31
CA SER A 214 19.47 6.38 -21.61
C SER A 214 19.71 7.72 -20.90
N GLN A 215 18.69 8.28 -20.24
CA GLN A 215 18.76 9.59 -19.61
C GLN A 215 19.10 9.51 -18.13
N THR A 216 19.82 10.52 -17.64
CA THR A 216 20.05 10.74 -16.20
C THR A 216 19.31 12.02 -15.80
N VAL A 217 18.36 11.87 -14.88
CA VAL A 217 17.46 12.93 -14.42
C VAL A 217 17.58 13.09 -12.91
N ASN A 218 17.02 14.14 -12.32
CA ASN A 218 16.87 14.22 -10.87
C ASN A 218 15.62 13.47 -10.40
N ALA A 219 15.46 13.27 -9.07
CA ALA A 219 14.35 12.48 -8.54
C ALA A 219 12.98 13.07 -8.90
N TRP A 220 12.81 14.40 -8.89
CA TRP A 220 11.53 15.04 -9.23
C TRP A 220 11.17 14.86 -10.70
N GLN A 221 12.16 14.92 -11.57
CA GLN A 221 11.99 14.58 -13.00
C GLN A 221 11.67 13.09 -13.20
N ALA A 222 12.22 12.22 -12.36
CA ALA A 222 11.89 10.79 -12.39
C ALA A 222 10.42 10.55 -11.99
N VAL A 223 9.91 11.24 -10.97
CA VAL A 223 8.48 11.20 -10.61
C VAL A 223 7.62 11.58 -11.82
N GLN A 224 7.92 12.71 -12.46
CA GLN A 224 7.19 13.16 -13.65
C GLN A 224 7.23 12.11 -14.77
N ALA A 225 8.39 11.56 -15.07
CA ALA A 225 8.57 10.57 -16.14
C ALA A 225 7.75 9.29 -15.89
N TYR A 226 7.69 8.80 -14.65
CA TYR A 226 6.88 7.63 -14.32
C TYR A 226 5.38 7.95 -14.32
N CYS A 227 4.95 9.12 -13.86
CA CYS A 227 3.57 9.57 -14.00
C CYS A 227 3.15 9.72 -15.46
N ASP A 228 4.02 10.29 -16.31
CA ASP A 228 3.78 10.40 -17.75
C ASP A 228 3.70 9.02 -18.43
N SER A 229 4.50 8.05 -17.97
CA SER A 229 4.43 6.67 -18.44
C SER A 229 3.07 6.04 -18.09
N ILE A 230 2.57 6.25 -16.87
CA ILE A 230 1.26 5.76 -16.45
C ILE A 230 0.16 6.38 -17.32
N ARG A 231 0.20 7.70 -17.53
CA ARG A 231 -0.74 8.39 -18.41
C ARG A 231 -0.67 7.87 -19.84
N GLY A 232 0.54 7.59 -20.34
CA GLY A 232 0.77 7.00 -21.67
C GLY A 232 0.18 5.59 -21.82
N MET A 233 -0.03 4.87 -20.72
CA MET A 233 -0.71 3.57 -20.69
C MET A 233 -2.24 3.67 -20.48
N GLY A 234 -2.81 4.87 -20.64
CA GLY A 234 -4.26 5.07 -20.67
C GLY A 234 -4.92 5.43 -19.35
N TYR A 235 -4.14 5.69 -18.29
CA TYR A 235 -4.69 6.17 -17.01
C TYR A 235 -4.96 7.67 -17.06
N GLN A 236 -6.07 8.07 -16.45
CA GLN A 236 -6.46 9.47 -16.29
C GLN A 236 -7.30 9.64 -15.02
N LEU A 237 -7.36 10.87 -14.50
CA LEU A 237 -8.21 11.16 -13.35
C LEU A 237 -9.69 11.02 -13.73
N SER A 238 -10.47 10.42 -12.85
CA SER A 238 -11.93 10.35 -12.96
C SER A 238 -12.52 11.74 -12.81
N SER A 239 -13.61 12.01 -13.51
CA SER A 239 -14.32 13.28 -13.42
C SER A 239 -14.92 13.51 -12.02
N ARG A 240 -15.26 12.43 -11.31
CA ARG A 240 -15.72 12.43 -9.92
C ARG A 240 -14.86 11.44 -9.11
N MET A 241 -14.33 11.94 -8.01
CA MET A 241 -13.52 11.09 -7.10
C MET A 241 -14.32 9.87 -6.60
N ALA A 242 -15.60 10.06 -6.28
CA ALA A 242 -16.47 9.00 -5.77
C ALA A 242 -16.58 7.79 -6.70
N ASP A 243 -16.45 7.98 -8.02
CA ASP A 243 -16.56 6.89 -9.00
C ASP A 243 -15.46 5.83 -8.84
N ASN A 244 -14.33 6.19 -8.19
CA ASN A 244 -13.24 5.26 -7.86
C ASN A 244 -13.56 4.33 -6.68
N PHE A 245 -14.59 4.64 -5.90
CA PHE A 245 -14.92 3.95 -4.64
C PHE A 245 -16.29 3.27 -4.66
N VAL A 246 -16.97 3.25 -5.78
CA VAL A 246 -18.22 2.49 -5.94
C VAL A 246 -17.97 0.99 -5.95
N VAL A 247 -19.03 0.18 -5.71
CA VAL A 247 -18.92 -1.29 -5.62
C VAL A 247 -18.39 -1.90 -6.92
N TYR A 248 -18.79 -1.37 -8.06
CA TYR A 248 -18.35 -1.81 -9.39
C TYR A 248 -17.41 -0.76 -9.99
N ASN A 249 -16.23 -0.63 -9.41
CA ASN A 249 -15.23 0.38 -9.80
C ASN A 249 -14.18 -0.11 -10.80
N GLU A 250 -14.35 -1.30 -11.38
CA GLU A 250 -13.43 -1.83 -12.38
C GLU A 250 -13.31 -0.94 -13.64
N PRO A 251 -14.36 -0.15 -14.04
CA PRO A 251 -14.22 0.78 -15.16
C PRO A 251 -13.38 2.02 -14.85
N SER A 252 -13.00 2.28 -13.60
CA SER A 252 -12.15 3.43 -13.25
C SER A 252 -10.89 3.45 -14.09
N GLU A 253 -10.60 4.61 -14.68
CA GLU A 253 -9.34 4.86 -15.41
C GLU A 253 -8.26 5.46 -14.50
N GLU A 254 -8.58 5.69 -13.21
CA GLU A 254 -7.68 6.25 -12.22
C GLU A 254 -7.08 5.17 -11.30
N ASN A 255 -7.83 4.12 -10.97
CA ASN A 255 -7.37 3.07 -10.08
C ASN A 255 -6.26 2.24 -10.72
N ILE A 256 -5.05 2.26 -10.12
CA ILE A 256 -3.85 1.63 -10.70
C ILE A 256 -3.68 0.19 -10.24
N PHE A 257 -3.83 -0.06 -8.93
CA PHE A 257 -3.71 -1.38 -8.34
C PHE A 257 -4.94 -1.68 -7.50
N THR A 258 -5.50 -2.87 -7.66
CA THR A 258 -6.72 -3.26 -6.95
C THR A 258 -6.55 -4.61 -6.27
N ILE A 259 -7.30 -4.81 -5.22
CA ILE A 259 -7.50 -6.10 -4.57
C ILE A 259 -8.86 -6.62 -5.03
N PRO A 260 -8.90 -7.60 -5.95
CA PRO A 260 -10.16 -8.15 -6.41
C PRO A 260 -10.96 -8.76 -5.25
N MET A 261 -12.22 -8.38 -5.16
CA MET A 261 -13.13 -8.88 -4.12
C MET A 261 -14.28 -9.67 -4.75
N ASP A 262 -14.56 -10.82 -4.19
CA ASP A 262 -15.66 -11.67 -4.60
C ASP A 262 -16.25 -12.40 -3.39
N LYS A 263 -17.58 -12.39 -3.27
CA LYS A 263 -18.27 -12.96 -2.11
C LYS A 263 -18.06 -14.46 -1.91
N HIS A 264 -17.50 -15.17 -2.90
CA HIS A 264 -17.29 -16.62 -2.86
C HIS A 264 -15.82 -17.01 -2.91
N ALA A 265 -15.03 -16.36 -3.77
CA ALA A 265 -13.69 -16.80 -4.10
C ALA A 265 -12.58 -15.96 -3.42
N LEU A 266 -12.83 -14.68 -3.18
CA LEU A 266 -11.85 -13.73 -2.66
C LEU A 266 -12.45 -12.91 -1.51
N GLN A 267 -12.87 -13.61 -0.46
CA GLN A 267 -13.34 -12.98 0.76
C GLN A 267 -12.16 -12.53 1.60
N ASN A 268 -12.28 -11.34 2.19
CA ASN A 268 -11.39 -10.87 3.24
C ASN A 268 -12.19 -10.14 4.30
N GLN A 269 -11.51 -9.60 5.31
CA GLN A 269 -12.14 -8.87 6.40
C GLN A 269 -12.35 -7.38 6.07
N MET A 270 -12.78 -7.05 4.84
CA MET A 270 -13.04 -5.67 4.38
C MET A 270 -14.03 -4.90 5.28
N GLN A 271 -14.83 -5.60 6.06
CA GLN A 271 -15.73 -4.98 7.04
C GLN A 271 -15.04 -3.97 7.95
N TYR A 272 -13.78 -4.19 8.29
CA TYR A 272 -13.03 -3.28 9.15
C TYR A 272 -12.63 -1.96 8.47
N LEU A 273 -12.67 -1.89 7.15
CA LEU A 273 -12.56 -0.61 6.42
C LEU A 273 -13.80 0.27 6.63
N PHE A 274 -14.94 -0.34 6.93
CA PHE A 274 -16.21 0.35 7.18
C PHE A 274 -16.52 0.50 8.67
N ARG A 275 -15.58 0.25 9.57
CA ARG A 275 -15.78 0.37 11.01
C ARG A 275 -16.06 1.80 11.50
N SER A 276 -15.88 2.81 10.66
CA SER A 276 -16.26 4.20 10.96
C SER A 276 -17.77 4.40 11.14
N ARG A 277 -18.60 3.50 10.58
CA ARG A 277 -20.04 3.65 10.63
C ARG A 277 -20.58 3.36 12.05
N HIS A 278 -21.36 4.29 12.60
CA HIS A 278 -22.07 4.10 13.86
C HIS A 278 -23.14 3.01 13.72
N TYR A 279 -23.43 2.28 14.79
CA TYR A 279 -24.43 1.20 14.82
C TYR A 279 -25.80 1.62 14.30
N ASN A 280 -26.32 2.78 14.75
CA ASN A 280 -27.62 3.28 14.32
C ASN A 280 -27.62 3.72 12.86
N HIS A 281 -26.52 4.31 12.37
CA HIS A 281 -26.39 4.67 10.96
C HIS A 281 -26.38 3.40 10.09
N GLY A 282 -25.65 2.36 10.50
CA GLY A 282 -25.67 1.06 9.81
C GLY A 282 -27.07 0.49 9.76
N LYS A 283 -27.76 0.47 10.91
CA LYS A 283 -29.11 -0.08 11.01
C LYS A 283 -30.13 0.63 10.11
N ALA A 284 -30.07 1.97 10.00
CA ALA A 284 -30.93 2.75 9.13
C ALA A 284 -30.83 2.32 7.64
N TYR A 285 -29.67 1.83 7.21
CA TYR A 285 -29.42 1.35 5.85
C TYR A 285 -29.45 -0.19 5.70
N GLY A 286 -29.92 -0.91 6.72
CA GLY A 286 -29.91 -2.37 6.71
C GLY A 286 -28.50 -2.98 6.74
N LEU A 287 -27.52 -2.24 7.26
CA LEU A 287 -26.10 -2.61 7.32
C LEU A 287 -25.63 -2.70 8.77
N SER A 288 -24.48 -3.35 8.96
CA SER A 288 -23.78 -3.33 10.26
C SER A 288 -23.01 -2.02 10.44
N GLY A 289 -22.72 -1.69 11.69
CA GLY A 289 -21.83 -0.61 12.09
C GLY A 289 -20.89 -1.11 13.17
N GLU A 290 -19.69 -0.54 13.24
CA GLU A 290 -18.64 -0.91 14.20
C GLU A 290 -18.30 0.25 15.17
N ASN A 291 -18.86 1.44 14.94
CA ASN A 291 -18.65 2.63 15.79
C ASN A 291 -17.16 2.94 16.05
N GLY A 292 -16.31 2.74 15.07
CA GLY A 292 -14.86 2.79 15.23
C GLY A 292 -14.23 4.09 14.73
N THR A 293 -13.43 4.00 13.67
CA THR A 293 -12.59 5.09 13.15
C THR A 293 -13.40 6.36 12.85
N SER A 294 -12.82 7.50 13.22
CA SER A 294 -13.33 8.83 12.89
C SER A 294 -12.22 9.70 12.33
N ALA A 295 -12.58 10.65 11.47
CA ALA A 295 -11.68 11.73 11.07
C ALA A 295 -11.34 12.61 12.27
N THR A 296 -10.15 13.21 12.24
CA THR A 296 -9.79 14.30 13.17
C THR A 296 -10.47 15.59 12.73
N ILE A 297 -10.61 16.54 13.66
CA ILE A 297 -11.15 17.86 13.30
C ILE A 297 -10.25 18.60 12.32
N GLU A 298 -8.94 18.37 12.37
CA GLU A 298 -7.97 18.99 11.47
C GLU A 298 -8.15 18.47 10.03
N THR A 299 -8.46 17.18 9.87
CA THR A 299 -8.81 16.63 8.56
C THR A 299 -10.05 17.33 7.98
N LEU A 300 -11.11 17.49 8.77
CA LEU A 300 -12.32 18.18 8.32
C LEU A 300 -12.02 19.64 7.94
N ARG A 301 -11.19 20.35 8.73
CA ARG A 301 -10.77 21.72 8.42
C ARG A 301 -9.96 21.82 7.13
N THR A 302 -9.14 20.81 6.83
CA THR A 302 -8.37 20.75 5.58
C THR A 302 -9.30 20.70 4.35
N PHE A 303 -10.50 20.10 4.49
CA PHE A 303 -11.53 20.13 3.45
C PHE A 303 -12.39 21.40 3.48
N GLY A 304 -12.08 22.36 4.33
CA GLY A 304 -12.82 23.61 4.44
C GLY A 304 -14.10 23.54 5.29
N TYR A 305 -14.23 22.52 6.15
CA TYR A 305 -15.35 22.45 7.09
C TYR A 305 -15.43 23.72 7.94
N ASP A 306 -16.64 24.23 8.17
CA ASP A 306 -16.94 25.50 8.83
C ASP A 306 -16.46 26.77 8.06
N THR A 307 -16.20 26.68 6.76
CA THR A 307 -15.87 27.81 5.90
C THR A 307 -16.89 27.99 4.76
N ASP A 308 -16.83 29.13 4.08
CA ASP A 308 -17.66 29.39 2.89
C ASP A 308 -17.16 28.64 1.63
N SER A 309 -16.02 27.93 1.72
CA SER A 309 -15.39 27.22 0.61
C SER A 309 -15.04 25.79 1.01
N VAL A 310 -16.03 24.91 0.99
CA VAL A 310 -15.85 23.48 1.27
C VAL A 310 -15.41 22.76 0.00
N ASP A 311 -14.39 21.88 0.11
CA ASP A 311 -13.96 21.01 -0.96
C ASP A 311 -15.10 20.06 -1.36
N HIS A 312 -15.39 19.95 -2.65
CA HIS A 312 -16.47 19.09 -3.17
C HIS A 312 -16.33 17.61 -2.77
N ARG A 313 -15.13 17.15 -2.48
CA ARG A 313 -14.86 15.77 -2.01
C ARG A 313 -15.30 15.55 -0.56
N PHE A 314 -15.63 16.62 0.19
CA PHE A 314 -16.01 16.51 1.59
C PHE A 314 -17.25 15.61 1.77
N GLU A 315 -18.30 15.84 0.99
CA GLU A 315 -19.55 15.07 1.07
C GLU A 315 -19.38 13.61 0.66
N ASP A 316 -18.46 13.34 -0.29
CA ASP A 316 -18.13 11.98 -0.72
C ASP A 316 -17.24 11.24 0.29
N SER A 317 -16.49 11.98 1.13
CA SER A 317 -15.49 11.42 2.06
C SER A 317 -15.96 11.28 3.49
N PHE A 318 -16.88 12.14 3.94
CA PHE A 318 -17.31 12.22 5.33
C PHE A 318 -18.82 12.12 5.47
N PHE A 319 -19.24 11.35 6.45
CA PHE A 319 -20.63 11.14 6.80
C PHE A 319 -20.91 11.75 8.16
N ALA A 320 -21.65 12.84 8.20
CA ALA A 320 -21.91 13.61 9.39
C ALA A 320 -23.35 14.13 9.45
N GLY A 321 -23.80 14.56 10.64
CA GLY A 321 -25.12 15.16 10.85
C GLY A 321 -26.22 14.14 11.10
N THR A 322 -27.48 14.54 10.82
CA THR A 322 -28.65 13.70 11.02
C THR A 322 -28.78 12.69 9.87
N VAL A 323 -28.84 11.41 10.24
CA VAL A 323 -29.04 10.32 9.28
C VAL A 323 -30.50 9.95 9.29
N LEU A 324 -31.15 10.07 8.14
CA LEU A 324 -32.53 9.66 7.92
C LEU A 324 -32.59 8.26 7.32
N ASP A 325 -33.63 7.51 7.71
CA ASP A 325 -33.96 6.25 7.06
C ASP A 325 -34.31 6.55 5.58
N PRO A 326 -33.70 5.88 4.62
CA PRO A 326 -33.98 6.10 3.21
C PRO A 326 -35.36 5.61 2.75
N ASN A 327 -36.13 4.88 3.59
CA ASN A 327 -37.45 4.33 3.28
C ASN A 327 -38.59 5.19 3.79
#